data_531fc3d40d205f154acd47c66f34d33a
#
_entry.id   531fc3d40d205f154acd47c66f34d33a
#
_cell.length_a   1.000
_cell.length_b   1.000
_cell.length_c   1.000
_cell.angle_alpha   90.00
_cell.angle_beta   90.00
_cell.angle_gamma   90.00
#
_symmetry.space_group_name_H-M   'P 1'
#
loop_
_entity.id
_entity.type
_entity.pdbx_description
1 polymer ?
#
loop_
_entity_poly.entity_id
_entity_poly.type
_entity_poly.pdbx_seq_one_letter_code
_entity_poly.pdbx_strand_id
1 'polypeptide(L)'
;EILRCLVGSEMCIRDSRNNGGGHYNHSLFWKMMAPVGQTKPSAFLLAKIDESFGSFDEFKKQFAAAATSRFGSGWAWLVADGGKLDVLSTANQDCPLEDGKKPILCLDVWEHAYYLKYQNRRADYAENFFQVVNWDFVEERLGKA
;
A
#
# COMPACT_ATOMS: atom_id res chain seq x y z
N GLU A 1 -10.57 29.00 14.26
CA GLU A 1 -10.21 27.81 15.08
C GLU A 1 -9.35 26.82 14.29
N ILE A 2 -9.71 26.50 13.04
CA ILE A 2 -8.93 25.65 12.12
C ILE A 2 -7.54 26.23 11.84
N LEU A 3 -7.41 27.55 11.69
CA LEU A 3 -6.12 28.23 11.47
C LEU A 3 -5.18 28.19 12.68
N ARG A 4 -5.72 28.10 13.90
CA ARG A 4 -4.91 27.89 15.12
C ARG A 4 -4.33 26.48 15.20
N CYS A 5 -5.04 25.49 14.65
CA CYS A 5 -4.55 24.12 14.53
C CYS A 5 -3.41 23.97 13.52
N LEU A 6 -3.31 24.79 12.51
CA LEU A 6 -2.27 24.73 11.48
C LEU A 6 -0.90 25.24 11.95
N VAL A 7 -0.82 25.86 13.11
CA VAL A 7 0.43 26.41 13.67
C VAL A 7 0.94 25.52 14.80
N GLY A 8 1.39 24.30 14.46
CA GLY A 8 2.43 23.64 15.23
C GLY A 8 2.04 22.94 16.53
N SER A 9 0.76 22.63 16.82
CA SER A 9 0.47 21.72 17.93
C SER A 9 0.59 20.27 17.46
N GLU A 10 1.19 19.40 18.28
CA GLU A 10 1.30 17.94 17.99
C GLU A 10 -0.04 17.31 17.66
N MET A 11 -1.13 17.79 18.26
CA MET A 11 -2.49 17.31 17.98
C MET A 11 -2.94 17.65 16.57
N CYS A 12 -2.60 18.83 16.06
CA CYS A 12 -2.96 19.24 14.69
C CYS A 12 -2.12 18.54 13.64
N ILE A 13 -0.84 18.31 13.91
CA ILE A 13 0.04 17.51 13.04
C ILE A 13 -0.50 16.09 12.96
N ARG A 14 -0.87 15.48 14.09
CA ARG A 14 -1.45 14.14 14.14
C ARG A 14 -2.80 14.05 13.41
N ASP A 15 -3.68 15.04 13.58
CA ASP A 15 -4.97 15.09 12.88
C ASP A 15 -4.79 15.25 11.37
N SER A 16 -3.89 16.11 10.93
CA SER A 16 -3.59 16.28 9.51
C SER A 16 -2.98 15.00 8.92
N ARG A 17 -2.11 14.34 9.67
CA ARG A 17 -1.49 13.07 9.29
C ARG A 17 -2.52 11.96 9.17
N ASN A 18 -3.40 11.80 10.16
CA ASN A 18 -4.44 10.77 10.15
C ASN A 18 -5.51 11.04 9.07
N ASN A 19 -6.01 12.25 8.96
CA ASN A 19 -7.08 12.56 8.00
C ASN A 19 -6.55 12.72 6.57
N GLY A 20 -5.43 13.43 6.39
CA GLY A 20 -4.80 13.58 5.08
C GLY A 20 -4.22 12.26 4.56
N GLY A 21 -3.51 11.53 5.40
CA GLY A 21 -2.99 10.20 5.09
C GLY A 21 -4.10 9.22 4.78
N GLY A 22 -5.14 9.16 5.62
CA GLY A 22 -6.29 8.29 5.39
C GLY A 22 -7.01 8.58 4.07
N HIS A 23 -7.23 9.85 3.75
CA HIS A 23 -7.82 10.25 2.47
C HIS A 23 -6.94 9.82 1.29
N TYR A 24 -5.66 10.11 1.33
CA TYR A 24 -4.73 9.74 0.27
C TYR A 24 -4.64 8.22 0.11
N ASN A 25 -4.41 7.49 1.20
CA ASN A 25 -4.24 6.04 1.21
C ASN A 25 -5.46 5.34 0.62
N HIS A 26 -6.67 5.70 1.04
CA HIS A 26 -7.90 5.11 0.51
C HIS A 26 -8.19 5.53 -0.92
N SER A 27 -7.95 6.79 -1.29
CA SER A 27 -8.10 7.25 -2.68
C SER A 27 -7.18 6.49 -3.64
N LEU A 28 -5.98 6.15 -3.16
CA LEU A 28 -5.04 5.32 -3.91
C LEU A 28 -5.51 3.87 -3.96
N PHE A 29 -5.92 3.32 -2.81
CA PHE A 29 -6.34 1.92 -2.66
C PHE A 29 -7.50 1.53 -3.58
N TRP A 30 -8.52 2.38 -3.72
CA TRP A 30 -9.64 2.10 -4.63
C TRP A 30 -9.21 1.96 -6.08
N LYS A 31 -8.18 2.66 -6.51
CA LYS A 31 -7.62 2.55 -7.87
C LYS A 31 -6.72 1.34 -8.06
N MET A 32 -6.22 0.75 -6.95
CA MET A 32 -5.38 -0.45 -6.97
C MET A 32 -6.18 -1.73 -7.23
N MET A 33 -7.50 -1.68 -7.27
CA MET A 33 -8.35 -2.86 -7.43
C MET A 33 -9.09 -2.84 -8.76
N ALA A 34 -9.22 -4.02 -9.34
CA ALA A 34 -9.99 -4.31 -10.55
C ALA A 34 -10.71 -5.67 -10.38
N PRO A 35 -11.73 -5.97 -11.17
CA PRO A 35 -12.34 -7.29 -11.17
C PRO A 35 -11.31 -8.40 -11.38
N VAL A 36 -11.56 -9.56 -10.75
CA VAL A 36 -10.65 -10.72 -10.79
C VAL A 36 -10.23 -11.07 -12.23
N GLY A 37 -8.94 -11.11 -12.47
CA GLY A 37 -8.35 -11.51 -13.76
C GLY A 37 -8.48 -10.48 -14.87
N GLN A 38 -8.95 -9.26 -14.59
CA GLN A 38 -9.08 -8.21 -15.60
C GLN A 38 -7.72 -7.69 -16.09
N THR A 39 -6.75 -7.59 -15.18
CA THR A 39 -5.40 -7.11 -15.50
C THR A 39 -4.34 -8.13 -15.09
N LYS A 40 -3.18 -8.06 -15.72
CA LYS A 40 -2.01 -8.90 -15.41
C LYS A 40 -0.74 -8.04 -15.41
N PRO A 41 0.28 -8.37 -14.59
CA PRO A 41 1.55 -7.68 -14.65
C PRO A 41 2.17 -7.76 -16.03
N SER A 42 2.63 -6.66 -16.58
CA SER A 42 3.36 -6.63 -17.86
C SER A 42 4.77 -7.19 -17.70
N ALA A 43 5.42 -7.51 -18.82
CA ALA A 43 6.82 -7.93 -18.82
C ALA A 43 7.74 -6.87 -18.23
N PHE A 44 7.44 -5.57 -18.42
CA PHE A 44 8.19 -4.47 -17.85
C PHE A 44 8.10 -4.45 -16.31
N LEU A 45 6.88 -4.56 -15.77
CA LEU A 45 6.66 -4.58 -14.34
C LEU A 45 7.31 -5.82 -13.70
N LEU A 46 7.17 -6.99 -14.32
CA LEU A 46 7.81 -8.23 -13.85
C LEU A 46 9.33 -8.09 -13.81
N ALA A 47 9.95 -7.52 -14.85
CA ALA A 47 11.40 -7.30 -14.86
C ALA A 47 11.87 -6.39 -13.73
N LYS A 48 11.12 -5.33 -13.43
CA LYS A 48 11.42 -4.43 -12.31
C LYS A 48 11.26 -5.09 -10.93
N ILE A 49 10.27 -5.93 -10.80
CA ILE A 49 10.07 -6.74 -9.58
C ILE A 49 11.19 -7.77 -9.43
N ASP A 50 11.55 -8.47 -10.50
CA ASP A 50 12.63 -9.46 -10.49
C ASP A 50 13.99 -8.82 -10.18
N GLU A 51 14.25 -7.61 -10.70
CA GLU A 51 15.46 -6.84 -10.39
C GLU A 51 15.57 -6.53 -8.89
N SER A 52 14.47 -6.23 -8.22
CA SER A 52 14.45 -5.81 -6.82
C SER A 52 14.30 -6.97 -5.83
N PHE A 53 13.54 -8.00 -6.17
CA PHE A 53 13.17 -9.11 -5.27
C PHE A 53 13.64 -10.49 -5.72
N GLY A 54 14.18 -10.61 -6.93
CA GLY A 54 14.64 -11.88 -7.51
C GLY A 54 13.54 -12.69 -8.20
N SER A 55 12.28 -12.56 -7.81
CA SER A 55 11.12 -13.14 -8.50
C SER A 55 9.81 -12.49 -8.05
N PHE A 56 8.79 -12.62 -8.88
CA PHE A 56 7.43 -12.18 -8.54
C PHE A 56 6.85 -12.92 -7.33
N ASP A 57 7.16 -14.21 -7.18
CA ASP A 57 6.70 -14.98 -6.02
C ASP A 57 7.38 -14.54 -4.73
N GLU A 58 8.64 -14.18 -4.79
CA GLU A 58 9.34 -13.65 -3.62
C GLU A 58 8.79 -12.26 -3.23
N PHE A 59 8.50 -11.41 -4.21
CA PHE A 59 7.79 -10.15 -3.96
C PHE A 59 6.45 -10.39 -3.24
N LYS A 60 5.62 -11.32 -3.73
CA LYS A 60 4.33 -11.63 -3.10
C LYS A 60 4.49 -12.08 -1.66
N LYS A 61 5.50 -12.92 -1.37
CA LYS A 61 5.80 -13.37 -0.01
C LYS A 61 6.19 -12.21 0.90
N GLN A 62 7.08 -11.34 0.45
CA GLN A 62 7.51 -10.18 1.24
C GLN A 62 6.36 -9.22 1.48
N PHE A 63 5.52 -8.97 0.48
CA PHE A 63 4.35 -8.12 0.61
C PHE A 63 3.30 -8.71 1.59
N ALA A 64 3.00 -9.99 1.48
CA ALA A 64 2.10 -10.69 2.40
C ALA A 64 2.68 -10.71 3.83
N ALA A 65 3.99 -10.91 3.98
CA ALA A 65 4.67 -10.84 5.28
C ALA A 65 4.59 -9.43 5.89
N ALA A 66 4.77 -8.37 5.10
CA ALA A 66 4.60 -6.98 5.57
C ALA A 66 3.16 -6.71 6.03
N ALA A 67 2.17 -7.23 5.30
CA ALA A 67 0.75 -7.11 5.66
C ALA A 67 0.41 -7.84 6.96
N THR A 68 0.92 -9.07 7.13
CA THR A 68 0.60 -9.93 8.29
C THR A 68 1.37 -9.58 9.54
N SER A 69 2.62 -9.14 9.40
CA SER A 69 3.46 -8.74 10.53
C SER A 69 3.10 -7.37 11.12
N ARG A 70 2.31 -6.56 10.42
CA ARG A 70 1.84 -5.27 10.94
C ARG A 70 0.95 -5.50 12.15
N PHE A 71 1.43 -5.14 13.33
CA PHE A 71 0.64 -5.20 14.56
C PHE A 71 -0.41 -4.07 14.55
N GLY A 72 -1.68 -4.43 14.74
CA GLY A 72 -2.79 -3.48 14.71
C GLY A 72 -3.16 -3.01 13.31
N SER A 73 -3.69 -1.80 13.25
CA SER A 73 -4.14 -1.16 12.01
C SER A 73 -2.98 -0.56 11.24
N GLY A 74 -3.05 -0.60 9.93
CA GLY A 74 -2.04 -0.01 9.07
C GLY A 74 -2.18 -0.39 7.61
N TRP A 75 -1.07 -0.32 6.88
CA TRP A 75 -1.01 -0.55 5.45
C TRP A 75 0.25 -1.32 5.08
N ALA A 76 0.15 -2.17 4.06
CA ALA A 76 1.32 -2.74 3.38
C ALA A 76 1.52 -2.02 2.04
N TRP A 77 2.78 -1.82 1.67
CA TRP A 77 3.16 -1.01 0.51
C TRP A 77 4.23 -1.68 -0.34
N LEU A 78 4.09 -1.57 -1.66
CA LEU A 78 5.20 -1.58 -2.60
C LEU A 78 5.53 -0.12 -2.92
N VAL A 79 6.76 0.28 -2.77
CA VAL A 79 7.23 1.65 -3.00
C VAL A 79 8.39 1.69 -3.98
N ALA A 80 8.52 2.81 -4.69
CA ALA A 80 9.74 3.13 -5.42
C ALA A 80 10.58 4.12 -4.60
N ASP A 81 11.85 3.79 -4.43
CA ASP A 81 12.84 4.57 -3.71
C ASP A 81 14.17 4.58 -4.48
N GLY A 82 14.56 5.73 -5.03
CA GLY A 82 15.81 5.87 -5.75
C GLY A 82 16.01 4.92 -6.94
N GLY A 83 14.94 4.54 -7.63
CA GLY A 83 14.96 3.63 -8.77
C GLY A 83 14.86 2.14 -8.44
N LYS A 84 14.79 1.79 -7.16
CA LYS A 84 14.54 0.42 -6.68
C LYS A 84 13.13 0.29 -6.11
N LEU A 85 12.62 -0.93 -6.13
CA LEU A 85 11.38 -1.27 -5.45
C LEU A 85 11.67 -1.84 -4.07
N ASP A 86 10.85 -1.48 -3.08
CA ASP A 86 10.94 -1.99 -1.72
C ASP A 86 9.54 -2.28 -1.16
N VAL A 87 9.46 -3.18 -0.20
CA VAL A 87 8.22 -3.53 0.51
C VAL A 87 8.33 -3.07 1.95
N LEU A 88 7.32 -2.34 2.42
CA LEU A 88 7.26 -1.89 3.80
C LEU A 88 5.83 -1.89 4.33
N SER A 89 5.66 -1.68 5.63
CA SER A 89 4.37 -1.44 6.24
C SER A 89 4.39 -0.19 7.11
N THR A 90 3.26 0.50 7.17
CA THR A 90 3.07 1.68 8.01
C THR A 90 1.93 1.46 9.01
N ALA A 91 2.02 2.12 10.16
CA ALA A 91 0.99 2.07 11.18
C ALA A 91 -0.14 3.06 10.87
N ASN A 92 -1.35 2.74 11.29
CA ASN A 92 -2.51 3.63 11.22
C ASN A 92 -2.71 4.20 9.81
N GLN A 93 -2.66 5.53 9.66
CA GLN A 93 -2.80 6.22 8.36
C GLN A 93 -1.49 6.83 7.85
N ASP A 94 -0.35 6.44 8.44
CA ASP A 94 0.96 6.88 7.96
C ASP A 94 1.18 6.48 6.51
N CYS A 95 1.82 7.34 5.76
CA CYS A 95 2.01 7.19 4.32
C CYS A 95 3.50 7.25 3.96
N PRO A 96 4.02 6.38 3.08
CA PRO A 96 5.42 6.41 2.66
C PRO A 96 5.86 7.71 1.98
N LEU A 97 4.92 8.54 1.50
CA LEU A 97 5.22 9.87 0.94
C LEU A 97 5.90 10.78 1.96
N GLU A 98 5.62 10.60 3.25
CA GLU A 98 6.24 11.38 4.33
C GLU A 98 7.76 11.15 4.40
N ASP A 99 8.19 9.95 4.00
CA ASP A 99 9.61 9.56 3.92
C ASP A 99 10.21 9.75 2.51
N GLY A 100 9.51 10.44 1.62
CA GLY A 100 9.94 10.70 0.25
C GLY A 100 9.86 9.48 -0.67
N LYS A 101 9.22 8.38 -0.25
CA LYS A 101 9.04 7.17 -1.06
C LYS A 101 7.74 7.23 -1.84
N LYS A 102 7.76 6.76 -3.08
CA LYS A 102 6.58 6.79 -3.94
C LYS A 102 5.78 5.50 -3.83
N PRO A 103 4.52 5.54 -3.36
CA PRO A 103 3.65 4.37 -3.33
C PRO A 103 3.31 3.87 -4.74
N ILE A 104 3.56 2.59 -4.99
CA ILE A 104 3.29 1.89 -6.26
C ILE A 104 2.09 0.96 -6.12
N LEU A 105 2.00 0.20 -5.01
CA LEU A 105 0.88 -0.66 -4.64
C LEU A 105 0.63 -0.50 -3.15
N CYS A 106 -0.64 -0.57 -2.73
CA CYS A 106 -0.99 -0.57 -1.31
C CYS A 106 -2.11 -1.56 -1.00
N LEU A 107 -2.08 -2.05 0.24
CA LEU A 107 -3.12 -2.90 0.82
C LEU A 107 -3.50 -2.37 2.20
N ASP A 108 -4.79 -2.10 2.38
CA ASP A 108 -5.36 -1.74 3.67
C ASP A 108 -5.40 -2.97 4.58
N VAL A 109 -4.73 -2.92 5.73
CA VAL A 109 -4.76 -3.99 6.74
C VAL A 109 -5.43 -3.58 8.04
N TRP A 110 -6.21 -2.50 8.01
CA TRP A 110 -7.21 -2.23 9.03
C TRP A 110 -8.27 -3.35 9.05
N GLU A 111 -8.77 -3.72 10.21
CA GLU A 111 -9.77 -4.80 10.32
C GLU A 111 -11.04 -4.52 9.51
N HIS A 112 -11.45 -3.26 9.36
CA HIS A 112 -12.62 -2.91 8.55
C HIS A 112 -12.49 -3.36 7.08
N ALA A 113 -11.26 -3.50 6.57
CA ALA A 113 -11.03 -3.89 5.18
C ALA A 113 -11.29 -5.38 4.90
N TYR A 114 -11.15 -6.24 5.90
CA TYR A 114 -11.20 -7.69 5.68
C TYR A 114 -12.07 -8.47 6.68
N TYR A 115 -12.48 -7.90 7.82
CA TYR A 115 -13.10 -8.63 8.90
C TYR A 115 -14.42 -9.33 8.49
N LEU A 116 -15.26 -8.70 7.68
CA LEU A 116 -16.56 -9.27 7.28
C LEU A 116 -16.41 -10.60 6.52
N LYS A 117 -15.34 -10.76 5.72
CA LYS A 117 -15.10 -11.96 4.91
C LYS A 117 -14.07 -12.90 5.51
N TYR A 118 -13.03 -12.37 6.13
CA TYR A 118 -11.87 -13.14 6.57
C TYR A 118 -11.74 -13.24 8.10
N GLN A 119 -12.49 -12.46 8.87
CA GLN A 119 -12.37 -12.32 10.32
C GLN A 119 -10.90 -12.03 10.71
N ASN A 120 -10.26 -12.89 11.49
CA ASN A 120 -8.84 -12.74 11.89
C ASN A 120 -7.83 -13.29 10.87
N ARG A 121 -8.28 -13.83 9.74
CA ARG A 121 -7.42 -14.47 8.74
C ARG A 121 -6.81 -13.43 7.79
N ARG A 122 -6.02 -12.51 8.33
CA ARG A 122 -5.34 -11.46 7.54
C ARG A 122 -4.41 -12.04 6.47
N ALA A 123 -3.77 -13.17 6.72
CA ALA A 123 -2.91 -13.83 5.74
C ALA A 123 -3.68 -14.23 4.48
N ASP A 124 -4.85 -14.87 4.62
CA ASP A 124 -5.70 -15.25 3.49
C ASP A 124 -6.18 -14.02 2.69
N TYR A 125 -6.49 -12.92 3.40
CA TYR A 125 -6.85 -11.67 2.75
C TYR A 125 -5.69 -11.10 1.92
N ALA A 126 -4.48 -11.06 2.48
CA ALA A 126 -3.30 -10.54 1.80
C ALA A 126 -2.93 -11.39 0.56
N GLU A 127 -3.04 -12.71 0.65
CA GLU A 127 -2.81 -13.60 -0.49
C GLU A 127 -3.87 -13.42 -1.59
N ASN A 128 -5.14 -13.35 -1.21
CA ASN A 128 -6.24 -13.19 -2.17
C ASN A 128 -6.29 -11.79 -2.82
N PHE A 129 -5.69 -10.79 -2.20
CA PHE A 129 -5.61 -9.44 -2.76
C PHE A 129 -4.97 -9.41 -4.15
N PHE A 130 -3.95 -10.23 -4.40
CA PHE A 130 -3.27 -10.30 -5.70
C PHE A 130 -4.19 -10.69 -6.86
N GLN A 131 -5.33 -11.32 -6.60
CA GLN A 131 -6.32 -11.66 -7.62
C GLN A 131 -7.12 -10.45 -8.13
N VAL A 132 -7.19 -9.39 -7.34
CA VAL A 132 -7.97 -8.18 -7.64
C VAL A 132 -7.09 -6.95 -7.88
N VAL A 133 -5.78 -7.10 -7.92
CA VAL A 133 -4.86 -5.98 -8.19
C VAL A 133 -5.07 -5.45 -9.60
N ASN A 134 -5.21 -4.15 -9.72
CA ASN A 134 -5.19 -3.41 -10.98
C ASN A 134 -3.74 -3.17 -11.42
N TRP A 135 -3.16 -4.16 -12.11
CA TRP A 135 -1.76 -4.12 -12.52
C TRP A 135 -1.45 -3.01 -13.51
N ASP A 136 -2.42 -2.61 -14.34
CA ASP A 136 -2.26 -1.48 -15.26
C ASP A 136 -2.03 -0.18 -14.50
N PHE A 137 -2.78 0.03 -13.42
CA PHE A 137 -2.60 1.21 -12.57
C PHE A 137 -1.27 1.15 -11.78
N VAL A 138 -0.88 -0.02 -11.29
CA VAL A 138 0.42 -0.23 -10.63
C VAL A 138 1.57 0.14 -11.58
N GLU A 139 1.49 -0.30 -12.83
CA GLU A 139 2.49 0.03 -13.86
C GLU A 139 2.50 1.52 -14.23
N GLU A 140 1.31 2.13 -14.37
CA GLU A 140 1.21 3.58 -14.57
C GLU A 140 1.91 4.36 -13.46
N ARG A 141 1.74 3.92 -12.22
CA ARG A 141 2.41 4.51 -11.07
C ARG A 141 3.92 4.34 -11.13
N LEU A 142 4.40 3.15 -11.50
CA LEU A 142 5.82 2.87 -11.64
C LEU A 142 6.43 3.70 -12.78
N GLY A 143 5.79 3.77 -13.95
CA GLY A 143 6.27 4.52 -15.11
C GLY A 143 6.35 6.04 -14.92
N LYS A 144 5.65 6.58 -13.92
CA LYS A 144 5.72 7.98 -13.47
C LYS A 144 6.76 8.21 -12.36
N ALA A 145 7.55 7.19 -12.04
CA ALA A 145 8.55 7.23 -10.97
C ALA A 145 9.90 7.72 -11.46
#